data_79d9dbe4623ee6c8d1e885bf67b52169
#
_entry.id   79d9dbe4623ee6c8d1e885bf67b52169
#
_cell.length_a   1.000
_cell.length_b   1.000
_cell.length_c   1.000
_cell.angle_alpha   90.00
_cell.angle_beta   90.00
_cell.angle_gamma   90.00
#
_symmetry.space_group_name_H-M   'P 1'
#
loop_
_entity.id
_entity.type
_entity.pdbx_description
1 polymer ?
#
loop_
_entity_poly.entity_id
_entity_poly.type
_entity_poly.pdbx_seq_one_letter_code
_entity_poly.pdbx_strand_id
1 'polypeptide(L)'
;MPGQTLTYDVANKKFAGSNTYTIHPTSNKNLDLEEFRHEAHETVKMSTLGIRKFGMFLSGGLDSTLVAHELNSVLGGLDTFTNRMNPNIITDEDHNDDANHARMFADDYKMNHTEIEITPQMMMDCWDKTMWFMEQPVYNWNMPMYYETNKKLAEAGVVVTMAGDMGDELLGGYPKYWKLTKPEEKIKSWEGLVWKWMHRIKRPVEMKRKISKEELHAILIKQMPQEVWNPADHVNSYMALDCVTQVPEDFFARNDKFGMAFSMEGRFPLATKRFMSYCLAINSQHKMGQEKSQTKLPTKLAYKGVMPDYIINKMKTGWTVPLMYWLNNNKELQSFMQSYMDKNDCLKNVISQSNQTQKKPRLISWMMRSWAQCYDMSV
;
A
#
# COMPACT_ATOMS: atom_id res chain seq x y z
N MET A 1 -4.33 13.64 12.83
CA MET A 1 -4.31 13.39 11.38
C MET A 1 -2.86 13.21 10.94
N PRO A 2 -2.57 12.48 9.86
CA PRO A 2 -1.21 12.40 9.32
C PRO A 2 -0.60 13.79 9.14
N GLY A 3 0.68 13.96 9.49
CA GLY A 3 1.37 15.25 9.44
C GLY A 3 1.05 16.24 10.58
N GLN A 4 0.19 15.88 11.51
CA GLN A 4 -0.17 16.76 12.63
C GLN A 4 0.79 16.59 13.81
N THR A 5 1.28 17.72 14.33
CA THR A 5 2.01 17.80 15.58
C THR A 5 1.11 18.48 16.62
N LEU A 6 0.97 17.86 17.79
CA LEU A 6 0.26 18.43 18.93
C LEU A 6 1.26 18.77 20.02
N THR A 7 1.14 19.96 20.60
CA THR A 7 1.91 20.38 21.76
C THR A 7 1.03 20.35 22.98
N TYR A 8 1.42 19.58 24.01
CA TYR A 8 0.70 19.49 25.28
C TYR A 8 1.55 20.07 26.41
N ASP A 9 1.01 21.07 27.11
CA ASP A 9 1.62 21.65 28.29
C ASP A 9 1.29 20.76 29.50
N VAL A 10 2.27 20.01 29.96
CA VAL A 10 2.12 19.07 31.07
C VAL A 10 1.83 19.79 32.39
N ALA A 11 2.45 20.96 32.63
CA ALA A 11 2.29 21.72 33.86
C ALA A 11 0.86 22.27 34.00
N ASN A 12 0.31 22.80 32.91
CA ASN A 12 -1.03 23.37 32.89
C ASN A 12 -2.10 22.38 32.43
N LYS A 13 -1.74 21.12 32.13
CA LYS A 13 -2.63 20.03 31.68
C LYS A 13 -3.53 20.43 30.51
N LYS A 14 -3.01 21.14 29.51
CA LYS A 14 -3.77 21.60 28.35
C LYS A 14 -2.99 21.52 27.05
N PHE A 15 -3.72 21.43 25.94
CA PHE A 15 -3.10 21.58 24.62
C PHE A 15 -2.66 23.05 24.44
N ALA A 16 -1.38 23.25 24.11
CA ALA A 16 -0.76 24.54 23.88
C ALA A 16 -0.79 24.96 22.40
N GLY A 17 -0.96 24.00 21.49
CA GLY A 17 -1.05 24.26 20.06
C GLY A 17 -1.05 23.01 19.22
N SER A 18 -1.37 23.18 17.94
CA SER A 18 -1.20 22.15 16.91
C SER A 18 -0.61 22.78 15.65
N ASN A 19 0.21 22.01 14.95
CA ASN A 19 0.71 22.36 13.63
C ASN A 19 0.46 21.18 12.68
N THR A 20 0.06 21.45 11.46
CA THR A 20 -0.18 20.41 10.46
C THR A 20 0.72 20.67 9.26
N TYR A 21 1.55 19.69 8.94
CA TYR A 21 2.26 19.66 7.68
C TYR A 21 1.36 19.04 6.61
N THR A 22 1.08 19.77 5.55
CA THR A 22 0.32 19.30 4.41
C THR A 22 1.19 19.32 3.16
N ILE A 23 1.05 18.32 2.31
CA ILE A 23 1.70 18.30 1.00
C ILE A 23 0.88 19.12 0.00
N HIS A 24 1.56 19.89 -0.85
CA HIS A 24 0.93 20.72 -1.86
C HIS A 24 1.40 20.29 -3.26
N PRO A 25 0.51 19.85 -4.16
CA PRO A 25 0.87 19.57 -5.54
C PRO A 25 1.00 20.88 -6.33
N THR A 26 2.20 21.45 -6.32
CA THR A 26 2.45 22.73 -7.01
C THR A 26 2.40 22.62 -8.53
N SER A 27 2.78 21.47 -9.09
CA SER A 27 2.72 21.14 -10.53
C SER A 27 3.40 22.19 -11.43
N ASN A 28 4.44 22.83 -10.93
CA ASN A 28 5.13 23.97 -11.57
C ASN A 28 6.48 23.59 -12.19
N LYS A 29 6.87 22.30 -12.13
CA LYS A 29 8.10 21.80 -12.70
C LYS A 29 7.86 20.93 -13.92
N ASN A 30 8.75 21.03 -14.90
CA ASN A 30 8.95 20.00 -15.91
C ASN A 30 9.76 18.84 -15.32
N LEU A 31 9.73 17.69 -15.99
CA LEU A 31 10.56 16.55 -15.62
C LEU A 31 12.00 16.81 -16.06
N ASP A 32 12.93 16.79 -15.11
CA ASP A 32 14.37 16.69 -15.32
C ASP A 32 14.84 15.31 -14.86
N LEU A 33 15.46 14.55 -15.74
CA LEU A 33 15.82 13.15 -15.48
C LEU A 33 17.03 13.01 -14.54
N GLU A 34 17.96 13.95 -14.59
CA GLU A 34 19.14 13.96 -13.71
C GLU A 34 18.74 14.40 -12.30
N GLU A 35 17.94 15.46 -12.20
CA GLU A 35 17.38 15.90 -10.92
C GLU A 35 16.54 14.77 -10.30
N PHE A 36 15.72 14.06 -11.09
CA PHE A 36 14.92 12.93 -10.58
C PHE A 36 15.79 11.82 -9.99
N ARG A 37 16.85 11.40 -10.68
CA ARG A 37 17.79 10.39 -10.15
C ARG A 37 18.48 10.87 -8.90
N HIS A 38 18.93 12.12 -8.89
CA HIS A 38 19.55 12.71 -7.70
C HIS A 38 18.60 12.69 -6.49
N GLU A 39 17.35 13.12 -6.66
CA GLU A 39 16.35 13.15 -5.58
C GLU A 39 15.99 11.73 -5.12
N ALA A 40 15.88 10.75 -6.03
CA ALA A 40 15.65 9.36 -5.69
C ALA A 40 16.84 8.75 -4.91
N HIS A 41 18.07 9.04 -5.32
CA HIS A 41 19.27 8.60 -4.61
C HIS A 41 19.35 9.21 -3.20
N GLU A 42 19.22 10.52 -3.09
CA GLU A 42 19.34 11.22 -1.81
C GLU A 42 18.25 10.80 -0.82
N THR A 43 17.02 10.59 -1.27
CA THR A 43 15.95 10.15 -0.37
C THR A 43 16.19 8.74 0.17
N VAL A 44 16.72 7.81 -0.65
CA VAL A 44 17.13 6.47 -0.20
C VAL A 44 18.30 6.56 0.76
N LYS A 45 19.34 7.30 0.42
CA LYS A 45 20.53 7.53 1.26
C LYS A 45 20.16 8.12 2.63
N MET A 46 19.29 9.13 2.66
CA MET A 46 18.78 9.69 3.93
C MET A 46 18.03 8.65 4.77
N SER A 47 17.40 7.68 4.14
CA SER A 47 16.67 6.61 4.82
C SER A 47 17.58 5.51 5.39
N THR A 48 18.89 5.51 5.07
CA THR A 48 19.86 4.54 5.60
C THR A 48 20.54 4.97 6.89
N LEU A 49 20.13 6.07 7.50
CA LEU A 49 20.71 6.53 8.77
C LEU A 49 20.55 5.48 9.86
N GLY A 50 21.68 5.06 10.45
CA GLY A 50 21.73 4.07 11.51
C GLY A 50 22.77 2.98 11.24
N ILE A 51 22.94 2.07 12.22
CA ILE A 51 23.94 0.98 12.22
C ILE A 51 23.28 -0.41 12.25
N ARG A 52 21.95 -0.46 12.17
CA ARG A 52 21.19 -1.71 12.26
C ARG A 52 21.12 -2.41 10.91
N LYS A 53 20.83 -3.70 10.92
CA LYS A 53 20.67 -4.50 9.72
C LYS A 53 19.41 -4.09 8.96
N PHE A 54 19.59 -3.74 7.68
CA PHE A 54 18.51 -3.44 6.75
C PHE A 54 18.05 -4.69 6.01
N GLY A 55 16.74 -4.74 5.69
CA GLY A 55 16.18 -5.69 4.76
C GLY A 55 15.13 -5.01 3.89
N MET A 56 14.89 -5.53 2.70
CA MET A 56 14.00 -4.90 1.74
C MET A 56 12.92 -5.84 1.24
N PHE A 57 11.67 -5.36 1.22
CA PHE A 57 10.60 -6.00 0.47
C PHE A 57 10.78 -5.75 -1.03
N LEU A 58 11.26 -6.76 -1.75
CA LEU A 58 11.49 -6.68 -3.19
C LEU A 58 10.35 -7.40 -3.93
N SER A 59 9.38 -6.64 -4.43
CA SER A 59 8.24 -7.23 -5.15
C SER A 59 8.54 -7.53 -6.63
N GLY A 60 9.69 -7.09 -7.17
CA GLY A 60 9.96 -7.16 -8.61
C GLY A 60 9.22 -6.11 -9.44
N GLY A 61 8.39 -5.27 -8.82
CA GLY A 61 7.78 -4.10 -9.44
C GLY A 61 8.73 -2.91 -9.49
N LEU A 62 8.46 -1.95 -10.37
CA LEU A 62 9.36 -0.83 -10.67
C LEU A 62 9.77 0.00 -9.43
N ASP A 63 8.83 0.27 -8.50
CA ASP A 63 9.11 1.12 -7.32
C ASP A 63 10.01 0.42 -6.31
N SER A 64 9.70 -0.84 -5.97
CA SER A 64 10.55 -1.61 -5.05
C SER A 64 11.92 -1.85 -5.64
N THR A 65 12.01 -2.05 -6.95
CA THR A 65 13.28 -2.24 -7.66
C THR A 65 14.10 -0.96 -7.73
N LEU A 66 13.47 0.21 -7.93
CA LEU A 66 14.14 1.51 -7.82
C LEU A 66 14.78 1.69 -6.44
N VAL A 67 14.01 1.46 -5.37
CA VAL A 67 14.53 1.60 -4.00
C VAL A 67 15.63 0.57 -3.73
N ALA A 68 15.49 -0.69 -4.20
CA ALA A 68 16.50 -1.72 -4.04
C ALA A 68 17.80 -1.38 -4.80
N HIS A 69 17.70 -0.83 -6.01
CA HIS A 69 18.84 -0.37 -6.79
C HIS A 69 19.67 0.68 -6.05
N GLU A 70 18.99 1.75 -5.62
CA GLU A 70 19.64 2.84 -4.90
C GLU A 70 20.18 2.39 -3.53
N LEU A 71 19.41 1.58 -2.80
CA LEU A 71 19.81 1.07 -1.49
C LEU A 71 21.04 0.16 -1.57
N ASN A 72 21.10 -0.74 -2.57
CA ASN A 72 22.25 -1.61 -2.81
C ASN A 72 23.49 -0.80 -3.18
N SER A 73 23.36 0.29 -3.93
CA SER A 73 24.48 1.18 -4.27
C SER A 73 25.03 1.91 -3.03
N VAL A 74 24.17 2.26 -2.07
CA VAL A 74 24.58 2.94 -0.83
C VAL A 74 25.20 1.98 0.18
N LEU A 75 24.66 0.75 0.31
CA LEU A 75 25.08 -0.21 1.35
C LEU A 75 26.18 -1.16 0.89
N GLY A 76 26.39 -1.35 -0.41
CA GLY A 76 27.32 -2.32 -0.97
C GLY A 76 26.90 -3.79 -0.79
N GLY A 77 25.65 -4.05 -0.49
CA GLY A 77 25.03 -5.35 -0.30
C GLY A 77 23.67 -5.22 0.38
N LEU A 78 22.70 -6.05 0.01
CA LEU A 78 21.33 -5.92 0.48
C LEU A 78 20.66 -7.29 0.66
N ASP A 79 20.03 -7.50 1.82
CA ASP A 79 19.11 -8.61 2.03
C ASP A 79 17.73 -8.24 1.50
N THR A 80 17.22 -9.02 0.54
CA THR A 80 15.93 -8.81 -0.09
C THR A 80 15.00 -10.00 0.09
N PHE A 81 13.71 -9.73 0.21
CA PHE A 81 12.69 -10.73 0.49
C PHE A 81 11.50 -10.56 -0.45
N THR A 82 11.01 -11.66 -0.99
CA THR A 82 9.79 -11.69 -1.80
C THR A 82 8.90 -12.86 -1.42
N ASN A 83 7.63 -12.76 -1.73
CA ASN A 83 6.68 -13.84 -1.54
C ASN A 83 6.51 -14.62 -2.84
N ARG A 84 6.48 -15.94 -2.71
CA ARG A 84 6.27 -16.88 -3.82
C ARG A 84 5.10 -17.80 -3.52
N MET A 85 4.22 -17.95 -4.48
CA MET A 85 3.12 -18.93 -4.43
C MET A 85 3.59 -20.28 -4.95
N ASN A 86 2.89 -21.36 -4.57
CA ASN A 86 3.17 -22.68 -5.12
C ASN A 86 3.06 -22.64 -6.65
N PRO A 87 4.08 -23.07 -7.42
CA PRO A 87 4.08 -22.98 -8.88
C PRO A 87 3.02 -23.87 -9.56
N ASN A 88 2.44 -24.83 -8.84
CA ASN A 88 1.39 -25.70 -9.36
C ASN A 88 -0.02 -25.09 -9.26
N ILE A 89 -0.15 -23.84 -8.78
CA ILE A 89 -1.41 -23.12 -8.79
C ILE A 89 -1.73 -22.69 -10.22
N ILE A 90 -2.81 -23.23 -10.77
CA ILE A 90 -3.28 -22.90 -12.12
C ILE A 90 -4.44 -21.92 -11.98
N THR A 91 -4.19 -20.66 -12.37
CA THR A 91 -5.20 -19.61 -12.48
C THR A 91 -4.94 -18.82 -13.76
N ASP A 92 -5.85 -17.91 -14.12
CA ASP A 92 -5.68 -17.00 -15.26
C ASP A 92 -4.60 -15.93 -15.00
N GLU A 93 -4.14 -15.79 -13.74
CA GLU A 93 -3.12 -14.83 -13.30
C GLU A 93 -1.83 -15.58 -12.98
N ASP A 94 -0.69 -15.06 -13.44
CA ASP A 94 0.63 -15.50 -12.99
C ASP A 94 0.96 -14.84 -11.64
N HIS A 95 0.67 -15.56 -10.54
CA HIS A 95 0.94 -15.06 -9.19
C HIS A 95 2.43 -14.99 -8.85
N ASN A 96 3.31 -15.54 -9.67
CA ASN A 96 4.76 -15.56 -9.46
C ASN A 96 5.54 -14.63 -10.40
N ASP A 97 4.89 -13.94 -11.33
CA ASP A 97 5.56 -13.02 -12.25
C ASP A 97 6.41 -11.98 -11.49
N ASP A 98 5.84 -11.37 -10.46
CA ASP A 98 6.55 -10.43 -9.59
C ASP A 98 7.75 -11.08 -8.87
N ALA A 99 7.58 -12.28 -8.32
CA ALA A 99 8.66 -13.01 -7.63
C ALA A 99 9.79 -13.42 -8.60
N ASN A 100 9.45 -13.81 -9.83
CA ASN A 100 10.44 -14.11 -10.86
C ASN A 100 11.29 -12.87 -11.20
N HIS A 101 10.67 -11.71 -11.39
CA HIS A 101 11.38 -10.46 -11.64
C HIS A 101 12.24 -10.02 -10.45
N ALA A 102 11.73 -10.21 -9.21
CA ALA A 102 12.51 -9.94 -8.01
C ALA A 102 13.77 -10.81 -7.91
N ARG A 103 13.65 -12.12 -8.20
CA ARG A 103 14.77 -13.05 -8.25
C ARG A 103 15.79 -12.62 -9.30
N MET A 104 15.36 -12.43 -10.54
CA MET A 104 16.26 -12.00 -11.63
C MET A 104 17.03 -10.74 -11.26
N PHE A 105 16.33 -9.74 -10.71
CA PHE A 105 16.98 -8.48 -10.32
C PHE A 105 17.97 -8.67 -9.18
N ALA A 106 17.62 -9.46 -8.16
CA ALA A 106 18.51 -9.75 -7.05
C ALA A 106 19.78 -10.48 -7.49
N ASP A 107 19.66 -11.43 -8.43
CA ASP A 107 20.80 -12.16 -9.01
C ASP A 107 21.70 -11.23 -9.83
N ASP A 108 21.13 -10.39 -10.70
CA ASP A 108 21.89 -9.42 -11.53
C ASP A 108 22.71 -8.45 -10.66
N TYR A 109 22.16 -8.02 -9.53
CA TYR A 109 22.77 -7.07 -8.60
C TYR A 109 23.46 -7.73 -7.39
N LYS A 110 23.58 -9.08 -7.38
CA LYS A 110 24.27 -9.88 -6.36
C LYS A 110 23.73 -9.61 -4.94
N MET A 111 22.43 -9.42 -4.82
CA MET A 111 21.74 -9.26 -3.53
C MET A 111 21.53 -10.63 -2.88
N ASN A 112 21.49 -10.66 -1.55
CA ASN A 112 21.09 -11.85 -0.82
C ASN A 112 19.57 -11.96 -0.79
N HIS A 113 19.00 -12.83 -1.66
CA HIS A 113 17.56 -12.88 -1.91
C HIS A 113 16.90 -14.12 -1.30
N THR A 114 15.88 -13.89 -0.50
CA THR A 114 15.07 -14.93 0.13
C THR A 114 13.66 -14.92 -0.43
N GLU A 115 13.21 -16.06 -0.95
CA GLU A 115 11.81 -16.28 -1.33
C GLU A 115 11.05 -16.95 -0.19
N ILE A 116 9.89 -16.41 0.15
CA ILE A 116 9.04 -16.88 1.23
C ILE A 116 7.82 -17.56 0.60
N GLU A 117 7.68 -18.86 0.79
CA GLU A 117 6.54 -19.59 0.28
C GLU A 117 5.27 -19.25 1.07
N ILE A 118 4.24 -18.83 0.35
CA ILE A 118 2.93 -18.47 0.90
C ILE A 118 1.93 -19.58 0.59
N THR A 119 1.36 -20.15 1.65
CA THR A 119 0.44 -21.30 1.58
C THR A 119 -0.87 -21.03 2.31
N PRO A 120 -1.95 -21.78 2.00
CA PRO A 120 -3.18 -21.75 2.80
C PRO A 120 -2.96 -22.09 4.27
N GLN A 121 -2.06 -23.02 4.57
CA GLN A 121 -1.76 -23.42 5.96
C GLN A 121 -1.12 -22.27 6.72
N MET A 122 -0.10 -21.63 6.15
CA MET A 122 0.53 -20.43 6.74
C MET A 122 -0.52 -19.34 7.02
N MET A 123 -1.45 -19.12 6.10
CA MET A 123 -2.52 -18.14 6.26
C MET A 123 -3.42 -18.46 7.47
N MET A 124 -3.77 -19.72 7.67
CA MET A 124 -4.55 -20.18 8.84
C MET A 124 -3.76 -20.04 10.15
N ASP A 125 -2.48 -20.43 10.15
CA ASP A 125 -1.61 -20.43 11.35
C ASP A 125 -1.36 -19.03 11.91
N CYS A 126 -1.31 -18.00 11.05
CA CYS A 126 -1.05 -16.63 11.49
C CYS A 126 -2.29 -15.72 11.50
N TRP A 127 -3.48 -16.25 11.16
CA TRP A 127 -4.68 -15.44 10.97
C TRP A 127 -5.07 -14.61 12.21
N ASP A 128 -5.17 -15.24 13.39
CA ASP A 128 -5.56 -14.54 14.62
C ASP A 128 -4.52 -13.50 15.04
N LYS A 129 -3.23 -13.81 14.89
CA LYS A 129 -2.16 -12.84 15.13
C LYS A 129 -2.24 -11.65 14.17
N THR A 130 -2.57 -11.91 12.92
CA THR A 130 -2.79 -10.86 11.92
C THR A 130 -3.94 -9.94 12.33
N MET A 131 -5.07 -10.50 12.77
CA MET A 131 -6.20 -9.71 13.24
C MET A 131 -5.86 -8.92 14.50
N TRP A 132 -5.12 -9.52 15.44
CA TRP A 132 -4.68 -8.87 16.66
C TRP A 132 -3.82 -7.64 16.38
N PHE A 133 -2.73 -7.80 15.61
CA PHE A 133 -1.80 -6.71 15.36
C PHE A 133 -2.38 -5.61 14.46
N MET A 134 -3.33 -5.92 13.60
CA MET A 134 -3.99 -4.88 12.80
C MET A 134 -4.91 -3.97 13.61
N GLU A 135 -5.41 -4.40 14.78
CA GLU A 135 -6.24 -3.60 15.71
C GLU A 135 -7.55 -3.04 15.12
N GLN A 136 -7.87 -3.40 13.89
CA GLN A 136 -9.07 -2.94 13.18
C GLN A 136 -9.54 -4.00 12.17
N PRO A 137 -10.83 -4.04 11.83
CA PRO A 137 -11.34 -4.95 10.82
C PRO A 137 -10.84 -4.52 9.44
N VAL A 138 -9.86 -5.23 8.92
CA VAL A 138 -9.21 -4.91 7.64
C VAL A 138 -9.84 -5.71 6.52
N TYR A 139 -10.21 -5.04 5.44
CA TYR A 139 -10.69 -5.66 4.22
C TYR A 139 -9.55 -5.95 3.25
N ASN A 140 -8.57 -6.74 3.66
CA ASN A 140 -7.47 -7.16 2.80
C ASN A 140 -6.96 -8.55 3.20
N TRP A 141 -7.28 -9.56 2.41
CA TRP A 141 -6.89 -10.96 2.65
C TRP A 141 -5.39 -11.25 2.47
N ASN A 142 -4.62 -10.28 1.99
CA ASN A 142 -3.16 -10.39 1.93
C ASN A 142 -2.46 -10.13 3.28
N MET A 143 -3.20 -9.70 4.31
CA MET A 143 -2.60 -9.36 5.62
C MET A 143 -1.78 -10.49 6.24
N PRO A 144 -2.23 -11.78 6.23
CA PRO A 144 -1.40 -12.89 6.74
C PRO A 144 -0.07 -13.03 6.01
N MET A 145 -0.04 -12.78 4.70
CA MET A 145 1.18 -12.78 3.90
C MET A 145 2.16 -11.70 4.38
N TYR A 146 1.68 -10.46 4.63
CA TYR A 146 2.52 -9.40 5.16
C TYR A 146 3.05 -9.72 6.57
N TYR A 147 2.21 -10.31 7.43
CA TYR A 147 2.64 -10.73 8.77
C TYR A 147 3.76 -11.78 8.68
N GLU A 148 3.59 -12.84 7.91
CA GLU A 148 4.59 -13.91 7.76
C GLU A 148 5.88 -13.37 7.11
N THR A 149 5.76 -12.48 6.12
CA THR A 149 6.94 -11.85 5.52
C THR A 149 7.76 -11.08 6.57
N ASN A 150 7.11 -10.25 7.40
CA ASN A 150 7.81 -9.54 8.48
C ASN A 150 8.46 -10.49 9.49
N LYS A 151 7.78 -11.59 9.83
CA LYS A 151 8.34 -12.63 10.70
C LYS A 151 9.64 -13.21 10.10
N LYS A 152 9.65 -13.54 8.81
CA LYS A 152 10.83 -14.06 8.12
C LYS A 152 11.99 -13.07 8.04
N LEU A 153 11.69 -11.78 7.85
CA LEU A 153 12.72 -10.74 7.95
C LEU A 153 13.33 -10.66 9.35
N ALA A 154 12.50 -10.70 10.39
CA ALA A 154 12.98 -10.69 11.77
C ALA A 154 13.81 -11.93 12.12
N GLU A 155 13.39 -13.13 11.67
CA GLU A 155 14.16 -14.38 11.81
C GLU A 155 15.55 -14.29 11.12
N ALA A 156 15.66 -13.52 10.04
CA ALA A 156 16.92 -13.21 9.36
C ALA A 156 17.75 -12.11 10.05
N GLY A 157 17.28 -11.59 11.19
CA GLY A 157 17.97 -10.55 11.98
C GLY A 157 17.82 -9.14 11.42
N VAL A 158 16.87 -8.89 10.51
CA VAL A 158 16.53 -7.56 10.04
C VAL A 158 15.90 -6.76 11.16
N VAL A 159 16.30 -5.50 11.31
CA VAL A 159 15.78 -4.55 12.32
C VAL A 159 15.11 -3.35 11.66
N VAL A 160 15.54 -3.01 10.45
CA VAL A 160 14.94 -1.92 9.66
C VAL A 160 14.51 -2.48 8.31
N THR A 161 13.24 -2.33 7.99
CA THR A 161 12.70 -2.75 6.69
C THR A 161 12.55 -1.55 5.76
N MET A 162 12.77 -1.77 4.47
CA MET A 162 12.53 -0.77 3.43
C MET A 162 11.53 -1.30 2.40
N ALA A 163 10.72 -0.39 1.84
CA ALA A 163 9.74 -0.72 0.82
C ALA A 163 9.60 0.40 -0.22
N GLY A 164 9.09 0.05 -1.40
CA GLY A 164 8.84 0.99 -2.51
C GLY A 164 7.45 1.64 -2.47
N ASP A 165 6.79 1.64 -1.32
CA ASP A 165 5.45 2.23 -1.17
C ASP A 165 5.48 3.73 -1.51
N MET A 166 4.35 4.26 -2.01
CA MET A 166 4.12 5.62 -2.47
C MET A 166 4.61 5.91 -3.91
N GLY A 167 5.39 5.04 -4.53
CA GLY A 167 5.83 5.25 -5.92
C GLY A 167 4.65 5.35 -6.90
N ASP A 168 3.64 4.51 -6.73
CA ASP A 168 2.43 4.56 -7.57
C ASP A 168 1.65 5.86 -7.40
N GLU A 169 1.49 6.35 -6.18
CA GLU A 169 0.75 7.56 -5.85
C GLU A 169 1.45 8.84 -6.30
N LEU A 170 2.77 8.87 -6.24
CA LEU A 170 3.56 10.03 -6.63
C LEU A 170 3.81 10.11 -8.15
N LEU A 171 3.88 8.97 -8.83
CA LEU A 171 4.34 8.88 -10.21
C LEU A 171 3.28 8.38 -11.20
N GLY A 172 2.03 8.23 -10.74
CA GLY A 172 0.91 7.89 -11.61
C GLY A 172 0.83 6.42 -12.01
N GLY A 173 1.18 5.48 -11.09
CA GLY A 173 1.26 4.05 -11.39
C GLY A 173 -0.08 3.33 -11.55
N TYR A 174 -1.19 3.88 -11.06
CA TYR A 174 -2.48 3.23 -11.16
C TYR A 174 -3.29 3.66 -12.40
N PRO A 175 -4.03 2.73 -13.02
CA PRO A 175 -4.90 3.05 -14.15
C PRO A 175 -5.92 4.15 -13.88
N LYS A 176 -6.31 4.34 -12.62
CA LYS A 176 -7.25 5.39 -12.21
C LYS A 176 -6.70 6.79 -12.48
N TYR A 177 -5.38 7.01 -12.29
CA TYR A 177 -4.74 8.30 -12.56
C TYR A 177 -4.67 8.59 -14.06
N TRP A 178 -4.31 7.57 -14.86
CA TRP A 178 -4.31 7.71 -16.32
C TRP A 178 -5.70 8.06 -16.87
N LYS A 179 -6.78 7.47 -16.33
CA LYS A 179 -8.14 7.85 -16.71
C LYS A 179 -8.42 9.34 -16.47
N LEU A 180 -7.92 9.89 -15.36
CA LEU A 180 -8.10 11.30 -15.02
C LEU A 180 -7.38 12.27 -15.99
N THR A 181 -6.45 11.80 -16.82
CA THR A 181 -5.82 12.63 -17.86
C THR A 181 -6.76 12.90 -19.05
N LYS A 182 -7.89 12.18 -19.16
CA LYS A 182 -8.83 12.34 -20.26
C LYS A 182 -9.69 13.59 -20.06
N PRO A 183 -10.00 14.37 -21.12
CA PRO A 183 -10.75 15.61 -21.01
C PRO A 183 -12.13 15.46 -20.33
N GLU A 184 -12.82 14.35 -20.59
CA GLU A 184 -14.14 14.02 -20.03
C GLU A 184 -14.10 13.74 -18.52
N GLU A 185 -12.92 13.40 -17.97
CA GLU A 185 -12.71 13.11 -16.55
C GLU A 185 -12.22 14.32 -15.76
N LYS A 186 -12.19 15.51 -16.37
CA LYS A 186 -11.70 16.74 -15.74
C LYS A 186 -12.50 17.09 -14.49
N ILE A 187 -11.80 17.18 -13.37
CA ILE A 187 -12.35 17.61 -12.08
C ILE A 187 -12.19 19.14 -11.98
N LYS A 188 -13.26 19.84 -11.57
CA LYS A 188 -13.31 21.30 -11.61
C LYS A 188 -13.31 21.97 -10.23
N SER A 189 -13.51 21.22 -9.14
CA SER A 189 -13.54 21.74 -7.78
C SER A 189 -13.04 20.73 -6.75
N TRP A 190 -12.75 21.20 -5.55
CA TRP A 190 -12.41 20.37 -4.40
C TRP A 190 -13.51 19.33 -4.09
N GLU A 191 -14.75 19.75 -4.04
CA GLU A 191 -15.91 18.89 -3.78
C GLU A 191 -16.01 17.79 -4.85
N GLY A 192 -15.77 18.16 -6.12
CA GLY A 192 -15.71 17.21 -7.23
C GLY A 192 -14.55 16.21 -7.08
N LEU A 193 -13.40 16.63 -6.56
CA LEU A 193 -12.27 15.74 -6.26
C LEU A 193 -12.65 14.73 -5.19
N VAL A 194 -13.18 15.17 -4.07
CA VAL A 194 -13.61 14.31 -2.96
C VAL A 194 -14.72 13.36 -3.42
N TRP A 195 -15.68 13.85 -4.21
CA TRP A 195 -16.74 13.03 -4.80
C TRP A 195 -16.16 11.91 -5.68
N LYS A 196 -15.25 12.24 -6.58
CA LYS A 196 -14.60 11.26 -7.46
C LYS A 196 -13.77 10.26 -6.66
N TRP A 197 -13.06 10.73 -5.65
CA TRP A 197 -12.24 9.89 -4.78
C TRP A 197 -13.07 8.90 -3.98
N MET A 198 -14.18 9.33 -3.37
CA MET A 198 -15.00 8.47 -2.54
C MET A 198 -15.74 7.37 -3.32
N HIS A 199 -15.95 7.53 -4.63
CA HIS A 199 -16.62 6.53 -5.46
C HIS A 199 -15.84 5.22 -5.58
N ARG A 200 -14.56 5.21 -5.25
CA ARG A 200 -13.76 3.98 -5.16
C ARG A 200 -13.98 3.21 -3.87
N ILE A 201 -14.53 3.85 -2.83
CA ILE A 201 -14.85 3.19 -1.58
C ILE A 201 -15.97 2.19 -1.82
N LYS A 202 -15.61 0.90 -1.86
CA LYS A 202 -16.60 -0.17 -1.99
C LYS A 202 -17.31 -0.31 -0.65
N ARG A 203 -18.61 -0.04 -0.64
CA ARG A 203 -19.44 -0.25 0.56
C ARG A 203 -19.68 -1.74 0.72
N PRO A 204 -19.43 -2.32 1.90
CA PRO A 204 -19.83 -3.68 2.19
C PRO A 204 -21.34 -3.82 2.05
N VAL A 205 -21.78 -4.77 1.25
CA VAL A 205 -23.22 -5.03 1.02
C VAL A 205 -23.89 -5.54 2.30
N GLU A 206 -23.08 -6.16 3.17
CA GLU A 206 -23.53 -6.80 4.40
C GLU A 206 -23.83 -5.83 5.54
N MET A 207 -23.42 -4.58 5.48
CA MET A 207 -23.69 -3.60 6.54
C MET A 207 -25.18 -3.24 6.57
N LYS A 208 -25.82 -3.45 7.72
CA LYS A 208 -27.24 -3.12 7.92
C LYS A 208 -27.52 -1.62 7.89
N ARG A 209 -26.68 -0.83 8.55
CA ARG A 209 -26.77 0.63 8.54
C ARG A 209 -25.86 1.18 7.45
N LYS A 210 -26.45 1.91 6.52
CA LYS A 210 -25.73 2.54 5.40
C LYS A 210 -25.86 4.04 5.52
N ILE A 211 -24.73 4.72 5.52
CA ILE A 211 -24.66 6.17 5.30
C ILE A 211 -24.93 6.45 3.82
N SER A 212 -25.68 7.50 3.48
CA SER A 212 -25.88 7.91 2.09
C SER A 212 -24.55 8.38 1.47
N LYS A 213 -24.49 8.46 0.13
CA LYS A 213 -23.29 8.98 -0.54
C LYS A 213 -23.11 10.46 -0.24
N GLU A 214 -24.18 11.19 -0.16
CA GLU A 214 -24.23 12.63 0.11
C GLU A 214 -23.75 12.92 1.53
N GLU A 215 -24.22 12.15 2.53
CA GLU A 215 -23.75 12.26 3.92
C GLU A 215 -22.26 11.94 4.03
N LEU A 216 -21.78 10.85 3.40
CA LEU A 216 -20.38 10.51 3.39
C LEU A 216 -19.53 11.61 2.74
N HIS A 217 -19.98 12.16 1.60
CA HIS A 217 -19.30 13.24 0.92
C HIS A 217 -19.20 14.49 1.80
N ALA A 218 -20.28 14.87 2.47
CA ALA A 218 -20.30 16.02 3.38
C ALA A 218 -19.33 15.86 4.58
N ILE A 219 -19.18 14.63 5.08
CA ILE A 219 -18.20 14.31 6.14
C ILE A 219 -16.78 14.42 5.59
N LEU A 220 -16.50 13.81 4.43
CA LEU A 220 -15.17 13.75 3.85
C LEU A 220 -14.65 15.15 3.44
N ILE A 221 -15.51 16.01 2.88
CA ILE A 221 -15.14 17.39 2.57
C ILE A 221 -14.61 18.15 3.79
N LYS A 222 -15.18 17.90 4.97
CA LYS A 222 -14.78 18.56 6.23
C LYS A 222 -13.51 17.98 6.84
N GLN A 223 -13.21 16.72 6.57
CA GLN A 223 -12.11 15.99 7.19
C GLN A 223 -10.85 15.91 6.34
N MET A 224 -11.00 15.95 5.01
CA MET A 224 -9.86 15.85 4.11
C MET A 224 -9.16 17.21 3.95
N PRO A 225 -7.81 17.22 3.80
CA PRO A 225 -7.05 18.45 3.68
C PRO A 225 -7.27 19.08 2.29
N GLN A 226 -8.00 20.20 2.26
CA GLN A 226 -8.29 20.92 1.01
C GLN A 226 -7.03 21.49 0.34
N GLU A 227 -5.95 21.63 1.09
CA GLU A 227 -4.65 22.13 0.63
C GLU A 227 -4.02 21.27 -0.48
N VAL A 228 -4.45 20.01 -0.61
CA VAL A 228 -4.00 19.15 -1.73
C VAL A 228 -4.68 19.50 -3.06
N TRP A 229 -5.65 20.42 -3.07
CA TRP A 229 -6.33 20.83 -4.28
C TRP A 229 -5.53 21.89 -5.06
N ASN A 230 -5.17 21.54 -6.30
CA ASN A 230 -4.61 22.47 -7.29
C ASN A 230 -5.52 22.47 -8.54
N PRO A 231 -6.26 23.57 -8.83
CA PRO A 231 -7.16 23.63 -9.96
C PRO A 231 -6.46 23.54 -11.32
N ALA A 232 -5.16 23.86 -11.38
CA ALA A 232 -4.37 23.74 -12.60
C ALA A 232 -3.98 22.29 -12.94
N ASP A 233 -3.91 21.40 -11.92
CA ASP A 233 -3.56 20.00 -12.09
C ASP A 233 -4.38 19.10 -11.16
N HIS A 234 -5.60 18.81 -11.57
CA HIS A 234 -6.52 17.97 -10.81
C HIS A 234 -6.05 16.50 -10.68
N VAL A 235 -5.21 16.03 -11.61
CA VAL A 235 -4.64 14.68 -11.57
C VAL A 235 -3.63 14.59 -10.43
N ASN A 236 -2.71 15.55 -10.34
CA ASN A 236 -1.76 15.63 -9.22
C ASN A 236 -2.47 15.85 -7.89
N SER A 237 -3.57 16.63 -7.88
CA SER A 237 -4.40 16.78 -6.67
C SER A 237 -5.01 15.46 -6.20
N TYR A 238 -5.51 14.64 -7.14
CA TYR A 238 -6.03 13.31 -6.81
C TYR A 238 -4.93 12.38 -6.29
N MET A 239 -3.73 12.43 -6.88
CA MET A 239 -2.56 11.68 -6.43
C MET A 239 -2.13 12.12 -5.03
N ALA A 240 -2.05 13.42 -4.78
CA ALA A 240 -1.76 13.99 -3.45
C ALA A 240 -2.80 13.58 -2.39
N LEU A 241 -4.08 13.54 -2.77
CA LEU A 241 -5.14 13.07 -1.86
C LEU A 241 -4.95 11.61 -1.46
N ASP A 242 -4.54 10.74 -2.38
CA ASP A 242 -4.19 9.35 -2.04
C ASP A 242 -2.97 9.26 -1.11
N CYS A 243 -1.96 10.11 -1.29
CA CYS A 243 -0.79 10.18 -0.42
C CYS A 243 -1.14 10.51 1.04
N VAL A 244 -2.17 11.34 1.28
CA VAL A 244 -2.55 11.78 2.63
C VAL A 244 -3.74 11.01 3.21
N THR A 245 -4.31 10.07 2.48
CA THR A 245 -5.45 9.27 2.91
C THR A 245 -5.15 7.77 2.85
N GLN A 246 -5.18 7.16 1.67
CA GLN A 246 -5.01 5.72 1.52
C GLN A 246 -3.65 5.23 2.00
N VAL A 247 -2.58 5.95 1.69
CA VAL A 247 -1.22 5.50 2.02
C VAL A 247 -1.00 5.41 3.52
N PRO A 248 -1.28 6.46 4.34
CA PRO A 248 -1.12 6.37 5.78
C PRO A 248 -2.05 5.32 6.42
N GLU A 249 -3.30 5.27 6.00
CA GLU A 249 -4.34 4.46 6.66
C GLU A 249 -4.28 2.96 6.30
N ASP A 250 -3.72 2.62 5.14
CA ASP A 250 -3.59 1.22 4.70
C ASP A 250 -2.12 0.79 4.65
N PHE A 251 -1.29 1.41 3.80
CA PHE A 251 0.04 0.89 3.50
C PHE A 251 1.00 1.06 4.66
N PHE A 252 1.10 2.26 5.21
CA PHE A 252 2.01 2.51 6.34
C PHE A 252 1.51 1.86 7.61
N ALA A 253 0.19 1.92 7.88
CA ALA A 253 -0.40 1.31 9.06
C ALA A 253 -0.10 -0.19 9.13
N ARG A 254 -0.28 -0.94 8.03
CA ARG A 254 0.02 -2.39 8.04
C ARG A 254 1.52 -2.69 8.11
N ASN A 255 2.35 -1.92 7.39
CA ASN A 255 3.80 -2.13 7.42
C ASN A 255 4.38 -1.83 8.82
N ASP A 256 3.92 -0.75 9.46
CA ASP A 256 4.31 -0.40 10.81
C ASP A 256 3.83 -1.45 11.82
N LYS A 257 2.54 -1.79 11.83
CA LYS A 257 1.96 -2.75 12.79
C LYS A 257 2.60 -4.13 12.69
N PHE A 258 2.78 -4.65 11.48
CA PHE A 258 3.43 -5.96 11.31
C PHE A 258 4.95 -5.90 11.51
N GLY A 259 5.62 -4.80 11.17
CA GLY A 259 7.02 -4.57 11.52
C GLY A 259 7.20 -4.53 13.04
N MET A 260 6.39 -3.74 13.73
CA MET A 260 6.44 -3.60 15.20
C MET A 260 6.05 -4.88 15.93
N ALA A 261 5.22 -5.76 15.35
CA ALA A 261 4.96 -7.10 15.91
C ALA A 261 6.24 -7.92 16.11
N PHE A 262 7.29 -7.59 15.38
CA PHE A 262 8.62 -8.21 15.44
C PHE A 262 9.73 -7.23 15.82
N SER A 263 9.40 -6.07 16.38
CA SER A 263 10.34 -5.02 16.79
C SER A 263 11.22 -4.50 15.64
N MET A 264 10.66 -4.44 14.44
CA MET A 264 11.31 -3.87 13.25
C MET A 264 10.70 -2.51 12.90
N GLU A 265 11.56 -1.57 12.48
CA GLU A 265 11.17 -0.25 12.00
C GLU A 265 10.98 -0.27 10.48
N GLY A 266 9.80 0.15 10.00
CA GLY A 266 9.54 0.33 8.56
C GLY A 266 9.96 1.72 8.08
N ARG A 267 10.74 1.79 7.01
CA ARG A 267 11.10 3.05 6.32
C ARG A 267 10.65 3.03 4.88
N PHE A 268 10.16 4.18 4.42
CA PHE A 268 9.57 4.38 3.10
C PHE A 268 10.30 5.51 2.38
N PRO A 269 11.42 5.24 1.69
CA PRO A 269 12.23 6.29 1.08
C PRO A 269 11.45 7.22 0.15
N LEU A 270 10.52 6.69 -0.64
CA LEU A 270 9.71 7.49 -1.56
C LEU A 270 8.67 8.37 -0.84
N ALA A 271 8.40 8.12 0.43
CA ALA A 271 7.46 8.89 1.25
C ALA A 271 8.14 10.00 2.08
N THR A 272 9.41 10.26 1.88
CA THR A 272 10.07 11.40 2.55
C THR A 272 9.47 12.72 2.09
N LYS A 273 9.41 13.69 3.01
CA LYS A 273 8.92 15.04 2.69
C LYS A 273 9.60 15.62 1.46
N ARG A 274 10.92 15.42 1.35
CA ARG A 274 11.74 15.91 0.22
C ARG A 274 11.25 15.32 -1.10
N PHE A 275 11.19 13.98 -1.22
CA PHE A 275 10.84 13.31 -2.46
C PHE A 275 9.37 13.52 -2.83
N MET A 276 8.46 13.49 -1.84
CA MET A 276 7.05 13.79 -2.06
C MET A 276 6.85 15.20 -2.64
N SER A 277 7.48 16.22 -2.02
CA SER A 277 7.38 17.61 -2.48
C SER A 277 7.96 17.76 -3.90
N TYR A 278 9.09 17.12 -4.18
CA TYR A 278 9.69 17.11 -5.51
C TYR A 278 8.77 16.48 -6.55
N CYS A 279 8.29 15.25 -6.29
CA CYS A 279 7.41 14.56 -7.22
C CYS A 279 6.09 15.30 -7.47
N LEU A 280 5.49 15.92 -6.45
CA LEU A 280 4.25 16.68 -6.59
C LEU A 280 4.46 18.07 -7.21
N ALA A 281 5.70 18.54 -7.31
CA ALA A 281 6.04 19.70 -8.12
C ALA A 281 6.11 19.38 -9.62
N ILE A 282 6.40 18.13 -10.01
CA ILE A 282 6.36 17.71 -11.41
C ILE A 282 4.91 17.68 -11.90
N ASN A 283 4.62 18.37 -13.01
CA ASN A 283 3.29 18.39 -13.62
C ASN A 283 2.87 16.96 -14.03
N SER A 284 1.61 16.60 -13.79
CA SER A 284 1.10 15.25 -14.03
C SER A 284 1.22 14.78 -15.48
N GLN A 285 1.24 15.70 -16.46
CA GLN A 285 1.45 15.41 -17.87
C GLN A 285 2.82 14.75 -18.16
N HIS A 286 3.82 14.93 -17.30
CA HIS A 286 5.13 14.32 -17.41
C HIS A 286 5.23 12.95 -16.72
N LYS A 287 4.19 12.54 -15.98
CA LYS A 287 4.19 11.28 -15.22
C LYS A 287 3.57 10.12 -15.98
N MET A 288 2.65 10.43 -16.90
CA MET A 288 1.90 9.45 -17.67
C MET A 288 1.81 9.89 -19.13
N GLY A 289 1.87 8.91 -20.04
CA GLY A 289 1.76 9.16 -21.49
C GLY A 289 0.33 9.02 -22.02
N GLN A 290 0.22 8.96 -23.32
CA GLN A 290 -1.07 8.85 -24.03
C GLN A 290 -1.75 7.49 -23.86
N GLU A 291 -0.95 6.43 -23.70
CA GLU A 291 -1.44 5.06 -23.51
C GLU A 291 -1.49 4.67 -22.05
N LYS A 292 -2.40 3.77 -21.70
CA LYS A 292 -2.59 3.25 -20.34
C LYS A 292 -1.34 2.53 -19.80
N SER A 293 -0.51 1.96 -20.67
CA SER A 293 0.75 1.30 -20.36
C SER A 293 1.87 2.28 -19.99
N GLN A 294 1.76 3.53 -20.42
CA GLN A 294 2.77 4.58 -20.23
C GLN A 294 2.56 5.30 -18.89
N THR A 295 2.84 4.59 -17.80
CA THR A 295 2.79 5.09 -16.43
C THR A 295 4.19 5.18 -15.83
N LYS A 296 4.36 5.95 -14.75
CA LYS A 296 5.64 6.14 -14.04
C LYS A 296 6.78 6.59 -14.97
N LEU A 297 6.48 7.46 -15.93
CA LEU A 297 7.46 7.94 -16.92
C LEU A 297 8.72 8.53 -16.26
N PRO A 298 8.67 9.29 -15.14
CA PRO A 298 9.87 9.79 -14.50
C PRO A 298 10.87 8.67 -14.17
N THR A 299 10.43 7.60 -13.51
CA THR A 299 11.30 6.47 -13.19
C THR A 299 11.78 5.74 -14.45
N LYS A 300 10.85 5.43 -15.37
CA LYS A 300 11.19 4.68 -16.58
C LYS A 300 12.21 5.39 -17.45
N LEU A 301 12.06 6.70 -17.60
CA LEU A 301 12.97 7.50 -18.44
C LEU A 301 14.30 7.77 -17.73
N ALA A 302 14.27 8.11 -16.45
CA ALA A 302 15.49 8.41 -15.69
C ALA A 302 16.39 7.18 -15.50
N TYR A 303 15.81 5.98 -15.41
CA TYR A 303 16.57 4.74 -15.17
C TYR A 303 16.72 3.86 -16.43
N LYS A 304 16.30 4.35 -17.60
CA LYS A 304 16.55 3.67 -18.86
C LYS A 304 18.06 3.51 -19.09
N GLY A 305 18.50 2.28 -19.34
CA GLY A 305 19.92 1.96 -19.48
C GLY A 305 20.71 1.90 -18.16
N VAL A 306 20.05 2.17 -17.02
CA VAL A 306 20.62 2.01 -15.66
C VAL A 306 20.07 0.75 -15.00
N MET A 307 18.76 0.59 -15.00
CA MET A 307 18.11 -0.64 -14.58
C MET A 307 17.77 -1.53 -15.79
N PRO A 308 17.64 -2.85 -15.60
CA PRO A 308 17.33 -3.79 -16.70
C PRO A 308 16.01 -3.48 -17.39
N ASP A 309 15.96 -3.68 -18.69
CA ASP A 309 14.78 -3.42 -19.52
C ASP A 309 13.56 -4.26 -19.09
N TYR A 310 13.77 -5.47 -18.57
CA TYR A 310 12.67 -6.32 -18.07
C TYR A 310 11.97 -5.72 -16.85
N ILE A 311 12.65 -4.85 -16.07
CA ILE A 311 12.03 -4.06 -14.98
C ILE A 311 11.38 -2.80 -15.54
N ILE A 312 12.08 -2.04 -16.38
CA ILE A 312 11.60 -0.77 -16.94
C ILE A 312 10.30 -0.96 -17.74
N ASN A 313 10.21 -2.03 -18.51
CA ASN A 313 9.07 -2.33 -19.37
C ASN A 313 8.01 -3.21 -18.72
N LYS A 314 8.21 -3.64 -17.45
CA LYS A 314 7.26 -4.50 -16.74
C LYS A 314 5.91 -3.83 -16.62
N MET A 315 4.87 -4.57 -16.95
CA MET A 315 3.50 -4.15 -16.69
C MET A 315 3.20 -4.26 -15.20
N LYS A 316 2.40 -3.33 -14.67
CA LYS A 316 1.97 -3.38 -13.27
C LYS A 316 1.12 -4.61 -13.03
N THR A 317 1.59 -5.49 -12.17
CA THR A 317 0.85 -6.62 -11.60
C THR A 317 0.44 -6.31 -10.16
N GLY A 318 -0.51 -7.05 -9.62
CA GLY A 318 -0.92 -6.93 -8.22
C GLY A 318 -0.26 -8.00 -7.36
N TRP A 319 0.24 -7.62 -6.21
CA TRP A 319 0.80 -8.57 -5.24
C TRP A 319 -0.34 -9.15 -4.38
N THR A 320 -0.94 -10.24 -4.84
CA THR A 320 -2.13 -10.83 -4.21
C THR A 320 -2.00 -12.34 -4.07
N VAL A 321 -2.55 -12.87 -2.98
CA VAL A 321 -2.69 -14.34 -2.83
C VAL A 321 -3.85 -14.85 -3.69
N PRO A 322 -3.77 -16.07 -4.24
CA PRO A 322 -4.82 -16.69 -5.04
C PRO A 322 -5.97 -17.22 -4.17
N LEU A 323 -6.55 -16.35 -3.33
CA LEU A 323 -7.51 -16.74 -2.31
C LEU A 323 -8.71 -17.52 -2.87
N MET A 324 -9.24 -17.08 -4.02
CA MET A 324 -10.41 -17.78 -4.61
C MET A 324 -10.07 -19.17 -5.12
N TYR A 325 -8.86 -19.36 -5.63
CA TYR A 325 -8.36 -20.67 -6.00
C TYR A 325 -8.22 -21.56 -4.74
N TRP A 326 -7.61 -21.04 -3.67
CA TRP A 326 -7.47 -21.77 -2.42
C TRP A 326 -8.81 -22.14 -1.81
N LEU A 327 -9.77 -21.23 -1.76
CA LEU A 327 -11.11 -21.49 -1.25
C LEU A 327 -11.89 -22.53 -2.08
N ASN A 328 -11.59 -22.67 -3.36
CA ASN A 328 -12.25 -23.69 -4.18
C ASN A 328 -11.60 -25.07 -4.03
N ASN A 329 -10.31 -25.13 -3.67
CA ASN A 329 -9.52 -26.36 -3.72
C ASN A 329 -8.99 -26.82 -2.34
N ASN A 330 -9.21 -26.06 -1.25
CA ASN A 330 -8.74 -26.40 0.09
C ASN A 330 -9.90 -26.46 1.09
N LYS A 331 -10.29 -27.68 1.48
CA LYS A 331 -11.40 -27.92 2.41
C LYS A 331 -11.09 -27.46 3.84
N GLU A 332 -9.82 -27.51 4.26
CA GLU A 332 -9.40 -27.08 5.60
C GLU A 332 -9.56 -25.55 5.72
N LEU A 333 -9.13 -24.80 4.70
CA LEU A 333 -9.34 -23.35 4.66
C LEU A 333 -10.84 -22.99 4.64
N GLN A 334 -11.67 -23.75 3.90
CA GLN A 334 -13.11 -23.56 3.92
C GLN A 334 -13.70 -23.77 5.33
N SER A 335 -13.30 -24.85 6.01
CA SER A 335 -13.75 -25.19 7.36
C SER A 335 -13.26 -24.15 8.38
N PHE A 336 -12.02 -23.71 8.24
CA PHE A 336 -11.44 -22.65 9.05
C PHE A 336 -12.25 -21.35 8.93
N MET A 337 -12.55 -20.88 7.72
CA MET A 337 -13.40 -19.72 7.52
C MET A 337 -14.80 -19.89 8.13
N GLN A 338 -15.40 -21.08 7.96
CA GLN A 338 -16.74 -21.37 8.48
C GLN A 338 -16.77 -21.29 10.01
N SER A 339 -15.71 -21.72 10.70
CA SER A 339 -15.65 -21.69 12.16
C SER A 339 -15.84 -20.30 12.77
N TYR A 340 -15.39 -19.25 12.08
CA TYR A 340 -15.62 -17.85 12.52
C TYR A 340 -17.04 -17.38 12.18
N MET A 341 -17.66 -17.95 11.14
CA MET A 341 -19.03 -17.58 10.78
C MET A 341 -20.06 -18.16 11.75
N ASP A 342 -19.77 -19.32 12.32
CA ASP A 342 -20.70 -20.05 13.21
C ASP A 342 -20.67 -19.53 14.66
N LYS A 343 -19.53 -19.06 15.12
CA LYS A 343 -19.29 -18.73 16.54
C LYS A 343 -19.74 -17.33 16.96
N ASN A 344 -20.05 -16.42 16.06
CA ASN A 344 -20.09 -15.02 16.43
C ASN A 344 -21.42 -14.33 16.14
N ASP A 345 -22.21 -14.14 17.19
CA ASP A 345 -23.49 -13.42 17.18
C ASP A 345 -23.34 -11.91 17.47
N CYS A 346 -22.14 -11.48 17.93
CA CYS A 346 -21.88 -10.09 18.32
C CYS A 346 -22.13 -9.07 17.20
N LEU A 347 -21.93 -9.46 15.95
CA LEU A 347 -22.11 -8.57 14.79
C LEU A 347 -23.46 -8.74 14.08
N LYS A 348 -24.41 -9.51 14.64
CA LYS A 348 -25.73 -9.74 14.01
C LYS A 348 -26.52 -8.45 13.76
N ASN A 349 -26.30 -7.44 14.58
CA ASN A 349 -26.94 -6.13 14.44
C ASN A 349 -26.20 -5.20 13.48
N VAL A 350 -24.95 -5.48 13.16
CA VAL A 350 -24.08 -4.67 12.29
C VAL A 350 -24.04 -5.24 10.89
N ILE A 351 -23.96 -6.57 10.77
CA ILE A 351 -23.83 -7.28 9.49
C ILE A 351 -25.18 -7.93 9.16
N SER A 352 -25.70 -7.68 7.95
CA SER A 352 -26.88 -8.40 7.45
C SER A 352 -26.52 -9.86 7.16
N GLN A 353 -27.46 -10.79 7.34
CA GLN A 353 -27.31 -12.15 6.81
C GLN A 353 -27.22 -12.04 5.28
N SER A 354 -26.04 -12.24 4.72
CA SER A 354 -25.86 -12.21 3.27
C SER A 354 -26.53 -13.42 2.63
N ASN A 355 -27.23 -13.20 1.52
CA ASN A 355 -27.72 -14.30 0.70
C ASN A 355 -26.57 -15.26 0.38
N GLN A 356 -26.76 -16.55 0.63
CA GLN A 356 -25.73 -17.60 0.56
C GLN A 356 -25.06 -17.79 -0.81
N THR A 357 -25.47 -17.03 -1.82
CA THR A 357 -25.08 -17.20 -3.23
C THR A 357 -23.87 -16.38 -3.69
N GLN A 358 -23.42 -15.38 -2.92
CA GLN A 358 -22.28 -14.55 -3.32
C GLN A 358 -21.03 -14.82 -2.47
N LYS A 359 -19.98 -15.37 -3.09
CA LYS A 359 -18.70 -15.69 -2.41
C LYS A 359 -17.99 -14.46 -1.80
N LYS A 360 -17.98 -13.30 -2.48
CA LYS A 360 -17.29 -12.07 -2.01
C LYS A 360 -17.88 -11.44 -0.75
N PRO A 361 -19.20 -11.31 -0.58
CA PRO A 361 -19.80 -10.80 0.66
C PRO A 361 -19.37 -11.54 1.91
N ARG A 362 -19.22 -12.88 1.83
CA ARG A 362 -18.79 -13.71 2.97
C ARG A 362 -17.39 -13.35 3.48
N LEU A 363 -16.47 -12.87 2.61
CA LEU A 363 -15.11 -12.52 3.03
C LEU A 363 -15.08 -11.35 4.00
N ILE A 364 -15.87 -10.30 3.75
CA ILE A 364 -15.96 -9.15 4.66
C ILE A 364 -16.55 -9.58 6.00
N SER A 365 -17.64 -10.35 5.96
CA SER A 365 -18.27 -10.89 7.17
C SER A 365 -17.29 -11.75 7.97
N TRP A 366 -16.53 -12.60 7.30
CA TRP A 366 -15.50 -13.41 7.93
C TRP A 366 -14.42 -12.56 8.60
N MET A 367 -13.86 -11.57 7.91
CA MET A 367 -12.80 -10.71 8.46
C MET A 367 -13.29 -9.90 9.66
N MET A 368 -14.49 -9.32 9.59
CA MET A 368 -15.08 -8.60 10.72
C MET A 368 -15.35 -9.51 11.92
N ARG A 369 -15.83 -10.74 11.71
CA ARG A 369 -16.09 -11.71 12.77
C ARG A 369 -14.79 -12.22 13.39
N SER A 370 -13.77 -12.50 12.58
CA SER A 370 -12.44 -12.88 13.07
C SER A 370 -11.85 -11.79 13.96
N TRP A 371 -11.94 -10.54 13.52
CA TRP A 371 -11.47 -9.40 14.30
C TRP A 371 -12.26 -9.26 15.63
N ALA A 372 -13.59 -9.29 15.58
CA ALA A 372 -14.42 -9.17 16.79
C ALA A 372 -14.16 -10.32 17.79
N GLN A 373 -13.93 -11.53 17.30
CA GLN A 373 -13.55 -12.67 18.15
C GLN A 373 -12.17 -12.48 18.77
N CYS A 374 -11.20 -11.96 18.01
CA CYS A 374 -9.84 -11.73 18.48
C CYS A 374 -9.79 -10.75 19.67
N TYR A 375 -10.70 -9.77 19.70
CA TYR A 375 -10.79 -8.76 20.76
C TYR A 375 -11.89 -9.06 21.81
N ASP A 376 -12.42 -10.29 21.80
CA ASP A 376 -13.48 -10.72 22.75
C ASP A 376 -14.64 -9.70 22.84
N MET A 377 -15.03 -9.15 21.69
CA MET A 377 -16.12 -8.19 21.61
C MET A 377 -17.45 -8.90 21.81
N SER A 378 -17.92 -8.92 23.06
CA SER A 378 -19.31 -9.25 23.40
C SER A 378 -20.16 -7.98 23.25
N VAL A 379 -21.04 -7.95 22.27
CA VAL A 379 -22.05 -6.89 22.13
C VAL A 379 -23.42 -7.44 22.37
#